data_8bed07ae3ace9c30cd51797d64e34886
#
_entry.id   8bed07ae3ace9c30cd51797d64e34886
#
_cell.length_a   1.000
_cell.length_b   1.000
_cell.length_c   1.000
_cell.angle_alpha   90.00
_cell.angle_beta   90.00
_cell.angle_gamma   90.00
#
_symmetry.space_group_name_H-M   'P 1'
#
loop_
_entity.id
_entity.type
_entity.pdbx_description
1 polymer ?
#
loop_
_entity_poly.entity_id
_entity_poly.type
_entity_poly.pdbx_seq_one_letter_code
_entity_poly.pdbx_strand_id
1 'polypeptide(L)'
;SRCKEGNLSAIQAAIRENLLACRYSTSIDHLEALAKADPAQQTNVNATMMVQVADLSKRQKGRVSKPGLQVVLNTPQGEETIECHRIIGRLGAIPPRKLVEGFGIRFGSKDPTALPALSPTYESSVPGLYVVGALGGYPLIKQAMNQGYEAIESVCGRSVVPADQPLLEKRFAGVLQAYPDLRDVDGVLALVGGSMPWLQSLSPLQLRELMLESDIRLPREGEVIFRRNDYSNSFFSIVRGTVRVKGSDADPEAKAIMLEAGNFFGEMGLISGRRRSAKVRAAKACILLETPSRTMLRVLASVDAVRRELDQVALRRAVRKYVAADVSEEQLNRLVEGAQIRRFKNGEALFNEGDKADGLYLIRKGSVMVSRAIGGRDVVLSYVSAGNYVGEMALMRDAPRSATVRAAVPTEAIVLTTSNVTEVLASNTAMRADLDDQYMARLQANEAMASNQKSGNLISFLLQQGVGEATDVLLIDESLCIRCDNCEKACADTHFGTSRLDREAGPTFDNLHVPTSCRHCEHPHCMKDCPPD
;
A
#
# COMPACT_ATOMS: atom_id res chain seq x y z
N SER A 1 6.74 8.72 -6.58
CA SER A 1 7.73 9.68 -7.12
C SER A 1 7.52 11.06 -6.50
N ARG A 2 8.61 11.76 -6.14
CA ARG A 2 8.60 13.10 -5.52
C ARG A 2 8.46 14.23 -6.57
N CYS A 3 7.73 14.00 -7.65
CA CYS A 3 7.54 15.00 -8.68
C CYS A 3 6.41 15.96 -8.30
N LYS A 4 6.61 17.27 -8.43
CA LYS A 4 5.50 18.24 -8.33
C LYS A 4 4.50 17.96 -9.46
N GLU A 5 3.21 18.17 -9.22
CA GLU A 5 2.15 17.89 -10.21
C GLU A 5 2.41 18.43 -11.62
N GLY A 6 2.91 19.67 -11.72
CA GLY A 6 3.28 20.26 -13.00
C GLY A 6 4.41 19.51 -13.74
N ASN A 7 5.38 18.96 -13.00
CA ASN A 7 6.45 18.16 -13.60
C ASN A 7 5.97 16.76 -14.00
N LEU A 8 5.04 16.19 -13.27
CA LEU A 8 4.42 14.90 -13.60
C LEU A 8 3.62 15.01 -14.91
N SER A 9 2.82 16.07 -15.04
CA SER A 9 2.05 16.34 -16.28
C SER A 9 2.96 16.53 -17.49
N ALA A 10 4.10 17.23 -17.33
CA ALA A 10 5.07 17.42 -18.40
C ALA A 10 5.76 16.11 -18.81
N ILE A 11 6.09 15.25 -17.85
CA ILE A 11 6.67 13.92 -18.11
C ILE A 11 5.66 13.03 -18.82
N GLN A 12 4.41 13.01 -18.37
CA GLN A 12 3.33 12.24 -19.00
C GLN A 12 3.03 12.72 -20.43
N ALA A 13 3.07 14.03 -20.66
CA ALA A 13 2.94 14.59 -22.01
C ALA A 13 4.11 14.14 -22.90
N ALA A 14 5.35 14.20 -22.41
CA ALA A 14 6.53 13.78 -23.15
C ALA A 14 6.50 12.27 -23.49
N ILE A 15 5.97 11.42 -22.60
CA ILE A 15 5.78 9.98 -22.86
C ILE A 15 4.73 9.80 -23.98
N ARG A 16 3.58 10.49 -23.89
CA ARG A 16 2.52 10.42 -24.90
C ARG A 16 2.97 10.87 -26.29
N GLU A 17 3.84 11.87 -26.35
CA GLU A 17 4.42 12.39 -27.59
C GLU A 17 5.62 11.56 -28.10
N ASN A 18 5.92 10.42 -27.49
CA ASN A 18 7.10 9.59 -27.77
C ASN A 18 8.45 10.34 -27.67
N LEU A 19 8.50 11.42 -26.89
CA LEU A 19 9.74 12.17 -26.59
C LEU A 19 10.52 11.56 -25.42
N LEU A 20 9.86 10.71 -24.62
CA LEU A 20 10.43 10.06 -23.44
C LEU A 20 9.96 8.59 -23.41
N ALA A 21 10.90 7.66 -23.35
CA ALA A 21 10.62 6.25 -23.11
C ALA A 21 10.90 5.89 -21.65
N CYS A 22 9.94 5.25 -20.97
CA CYS A 22 10.11 4.74 -19.61
C CYS A 22 10.31 3.22 -19.65
N ARG A 23 11.28 2.73 -18.86
CA ARG A 23 11.54 1.31 -18.62
C ARG A 23 11.33 1.07 -17.13
N TYR A 24 10.30 0.28 -16.79
CA TYR A 24 9.98 -0.07 -15.40
C TYR A 24 10.62 -1.40 -15.02
N SER A 25 10.89 -1.59 -13.73
CA SER A 25 11.49 -2.83 -13.19
C SER A 25 12.79 -3.24 -13.89
N THR A 26 13.59 -2.27 -14.30
CA THR A 26 14.80 -2.44 -15.11
C THR A 26 16.02 -2.11 -14.29
N SER A 27 17.07 -2.92 -14.38
CA SER A 27 18.39 -2.66 -13.81
C SER A 27 19.41 -2.49 -14.91
N ILE A 28 20.49 -1.75 -14.63
CA ILE A 28 21.66 -1.71 -15.52
C ILE A 28 22.50 -2.94 -15.20
N ASP A 29 22.82 -3.73 -16.22
CA ASP A 29 23.75 -4.84 -16.11
C ASP A 29 25.19 -4.33 -16.14
N HIS A 30 25.57 -3.69 -17.24
CA HIS A 30 26.86 -3.06 -17.37
C HIS A 30 26.83 -1.87 -18.35
N LEU A 31 27.93 -1.11 -18.35
CA LEU A 31 28.12 0.05 -19.20
C LEU A 31 29.42 -0.14 -20.01
N GLU A 32 29.33 0.09 -21.31
CA GLU A 32 30.49 0.05 -22.21
C GLU A 32 30.68 1.39 -22.93
N ALA A 33 31.94 1.80 -23.07
CA ALA A 33 32.30 2.93 -23.91
C ALA A 33 32.48 2.46 -25.35
N LEU A 34 31.79 3.10 -26.29
CA LEU A 34 31.87 2.79 -27.72
C LEU A 34 33.16 3.33 -28.38
N ALA A 35 33.93 4.17 -27.72
CA ALA A 35 35.25 4.60 -28.12
C ALA A 35 36.19 4.55 -26.91
N LYS A 36 37.52 4.28 -27.14
CA LYS A 36 38.51 4.22 -26.08
C LYS A 36 38.44 5.45 -25.18
N ALA A 37 37.74 5.31 -24.02
CA ALA A 37 37.74 6.29 -22.96
C ALA A 37 38.84 5.97 -21.95
N ASP A 38 39.33 7.01 -21.30
CA ASP A 38 40.39 6.96 -20.30
C ASP A 38 40.03 5.97 -19.17
N PRO A 39 40.92 5.00 -18.81
CA PRO A 39 40.63 3.95 -17.82
C PRO A 39 40.25 4.45 -16.42
N ALA A 40 40.47 5.72 -16.12
CA ALA A 40 40.14 6.35 -14.83
C ALA A 40 38.62 6.61 -14.60
N GLN A 41 37.75 6.34 -15.58
CA GLN A 41 36.30 6.62 -15.50
C GLN A 41 35.40 5.38 -15.43
N GLN A 42 35.97 4.18 -15.28
CA GLN A 42 35.15 2.97 -15.08
C GLN A 42 34.71 2.87 -13.61
N THR A 43 33.49 3.28 -13.34
CA THR A 43 32.81 3.02 -12.07
C THR A 43 31.85 1.83 -12.20
N ASN A 44 32.15 0.75 -11.50
CA ASN A 44 31.21 -0.37 -11.29
C ASN A 44 30.02 0.13 -10.44
N VAL A 45 28.84 0.20 -11.03
CA VAL A 45 27.62 0.63 -10.33
C VAL A 45 26.69 -0.57 -10.18
N ASN A 46 26.81 -1.26 -9.05
CA ASN A 46 25.79 -2.22 -8.60
C ASN A 46 24.69 -1.46 -7.85
N ALA A 47 23.66 -1.00 -8.56
CA ALA A 47 22.49 -0.40 -7.94
C ALA A 47 21.24 -0.65 -8.79
N THR A 48 20.15 -1.04 -8.16
CA THR A 48 18.83 -1.08 -8.79
C THR A 48 18.43 0.36 -9.13
N MET A 49 18.45 0.71 -10.42
CA MET A 49 18.24 2.07 -10.90
C MET A 49 16.93 2.17 -11.71
N MET A 50 16.14 3.20 -11.46
CA MET A 50 15.24 3.76 -12.47
C MET A 50 16.09 4.61 -13.42
N VAL A 51 16.35 4.14 -14.63
CA VAL A 51 17.06 4.93 -15.66
C VAL A 51 16.03 5.58 -16.57
N GLN A 52 16.01 6.90 -16.56
CA GLN A 52 15.33 7.68 -17.59
C GLN A 52 16.35 8.05 -18.67
N VAL A 53 16.26 7.41 -19.82
CA VAL A 53 17.07 7.79 -20.99
C VAL A 53 16.26 8.78 -21.82
N ALA A 54 16.67 10.04 -21.83
CA ALA A 54 16.08 11.04 -22.70
C ALA A 54 16.83 11.08 -24.04
N ASP A 55 16.16 10.75 -25.14
CA ASP A 55 16.69 10.97 -26.48
C ASP A 55 16.55 12.47 -26.84
N LEU A 56 17.63 13.22 -26.61
CA LEU A 56 17.69 14.65 -26.92
C LEU A 56 18.02 14.92 -28.39
N SER A 57 18.22 13.91 -29.24
CA SER A 57 18.66 14.05 -30.65
C SER A 57 17.64 14.80 -31.51
N LYS A 58 16.36 14.81 -31.13
CA LYS A 58 15.27 15.47 -31.89
C LYS A 58 15.17 16.99 -31.69
N ARG A 59 15.90 17.60 -30.76
CA ARG A 59 15.78 19.04 -30.44
C ARG A 59 16.97 19.91 -30.81
N GLN A 60 18.12 19.37 -31.21
CA GLN A 60 19.27 20.19 -31.61
C GLN A 60 19.59 20.03 -33.09
N LYS A 61 19.29 21.06 -33.91
CA LYS A 61 19.88 21.26 -35.22
C LYS A 61 21.36 21.68 -35.08
N GLY A 62 22.19 20.83 -34.53
CA GLY A 62 23.61 20.99 -34.40
C GLY A 62 24.28 19.64 -34.43
N ARG A 63 25.49 19.52 -35.02
CA ARG A 63 26.26 18.31 -35.23
C ARG A 63 26.02 17.26 -34.11
N VAL A 64 25.21 16.26 -34.40
CA VAL A 64 25.01 15.13 -33.51
C VAL A 64 26.30 14.30 -33.55
N SER A 65 27.08 14.30 -32.47
CA SER A 65 28.18 13.37 -32.28
C SER A 65 27.60 11.95 -32.21
N LYS A 66 28.34 10.95 -32.70
CA LYS A 66 27.92 9.54 -32.51
C LYS A 66 27.77 9.23 -31.03
N PRO A 67 26.79 8.37 -30.64
CA PRO A 67 26.71 7.90 -29.25
C PRO A 67 28.04 7.33 -28.83
N GLY A 68 28.51 7.71 -27.63
CA GLY A 68 29.79 7.28 -27.09
C GLY A 68 29.67 6.22 -25.98
N LEU A 69 28.43 5.87 -25.59
CA LEU A 69 28.14 4.94 -24.50
C LEU A 69 27.09 3.92 -24.92
N GLN A 70 27.30 2.68 -24.52
CA GLN A 70 26.36 1.58 -24.64
C GLN A 70 25.92 1.15 -23.25
N VAL A 71 24.62 1.06 -23.03
CA VAL A 71 24.01 0.64 -21.75
C VAL A 71 23.28 -0.66 -21.99
N VAL A 72 23.64 -1.70 -21.26
CA VAL A 72 22.91 -2.96 -21.25
C VAL A 72 21.96 -2.94 -20.05
N LEU A 73 20.68 -3.10 -20.31
CA LEU A 73 19.59 -3.06 -19.34
C LEU A 73 19.03 -4.48 -19.17
N ASN A 74 18.90 -4.94 -17.93
CA ASN A 74 18.12 -6.11 -17.60
C ASN A 74 16.66 -5.71 -17.42
N THR A 75 15.81 -6.03 -18.40
CA THR A 75 14.37 -5.77 -18.35
C THR A 75 13.61 -7.07 -18.02
N PRO A 76 12.34 -7.00 -17.63
CA PRO A 76 11.50 -8.17 -17.44
C PRO A 76 11.38 -9.04 -18.72
N GLN A 77 11.58 -8.44 -19.91
CA GLN A 77 11.53 -9.11 -21.20
C GLN A 77 12.89 -9.62 -21.68
N GLY A 78 13.96 -9.44 -20.89
CA GLY A 78 15.32 -9.82 -21.22
C GLY A 78 16.28 -8.62 -21.30
N GLU A 79 17.48 -8.86 -21.81
CA GLU A 79 18.49 -7.83 -21.99
C GLU A 79 18.15 -6.89 -23.16
N GLU A 80 18.17 -5.59 -22.90
CA GLU A 80 17.98 -4.54 -23.92
C GLU A 80 19.24 -3.65 -23.94
N THR A 81 19.81 -3.43 -25.12
CA THR A 81 20.98 -2.58 -25.30
C THR A 81 20.56 -1.22 -25.87
N ILE A 82 20.97 -0.14 -25.22
CA ILE A 82 20.68 1.24 -25.62
C ILE A 82 21.97 2.01 -25.83
N GLU A 83 22.11 2.65 -26.98
CA GLU A 83 23.18 3.60 -27.24
C GLU A 83 22.79 5.01 -26.80
N CYS A 84 23.64 5.68 -26.05
CA CYS A 84 23.38 7.02 -25.55
C CYS A 84 24.61 7.92 -25.52
N HIS A 85 24.39 9.23 -25.51
CA HIS A 85 25.49 10.21 -25.43
C HIS A 85 25.89 10.49 -24.00
N ARG A 86 24.94 10.42 -23.06
CA ARG A 86 25.13 10.70 -21.64
C ARG A 86 24.16 9.92 -20.79
N ILE A 87 24.58 9.56 -19.61
CA ILE A 87 23.76 8.95 -18.57
C ILE A 87 23.66 9.91 -17.39
N ILE A 88 22.44 10.19 -16.97
CA ILE A 88 22.18 11.02 -15.78
C ILE A 88 21.64 10.09 -14.70
N GLY A 89 22.50 9.69 -13.77
CA GLY A 89 22.11 8.89 -12.61
C GLY A 89 21.52 9.77 -11.51
N ARG A 90 20.25 9.56 -11.15
CA ARG A 90 19.60 10.16 -9.98
C ARG A 90 19.31 9.08 -8.95
N LEU A 91 20.36 8.57 -8.36
CA LEU A 91 20.32 7.40 -7.45
C LEU A 91 19.69 7.69 -6.09
N GLY A 92 19.53 8.98 -5.75
CA GLY A 92 19.24 9.41 -4.39
C GLY A 92 20.45 9.22 -3.47
N ALA A 93 20.31 9.66 -2.23
CA ALA A 93 21.30 9.41 -1.19
C ALA A 93 20.65 8.54 -0.11
N ILE A 94 21.29 7.44 0.23
CA ILE A 94 20.97 6.70 1.45
C ILE A 94 21.82 7.32 2.55
N PRO A 95 21.19 7.86 3.63
CA PRO A 95 21.93 8.40 4.75
C PRO A 95 22.92 7.35 5.31
N PRO A 96 24.15 7.71 5.68
CA PRO A 96 25.15 6.78 6.18
C PRO A 96 24.84 6.36 7.63
N ARG A 97 23.73 5.63 7.82
CA ARG A 97 23.20 5.21 9.11
C ARG A 97 24.25 4.51 9.99
N LYS A 98 25.01 3.58 9.42
CA LYS A 98 26.05 2.86 10.17
C LYS A 98 27.10 3.78 10.78
N LEU A 99 27.47 4.86 10.06
CA LEU A 99 28.40 5.87 10.58
C LEU A 99 27.78 6.58 11.79
N VAL A 100 26.51 6.98 11.68
CA VAL A 100 25.78 7.71 12.72
C VAL A 100 25.53 6.83 13.94
N GLU A 101 25.19 5.56 13.74
CA GLU A 101 25.09 4.54 14.82
C GLU A 101 26.45 4.35 15.54
N GLY A 102 27.57 4.43 14.80
CA GLY A 102 28.91 4.37 15.36
C GLY A 102 29.25 5.47 16.35
N PHE A 103 28.55 6.60 16.30
CA PHE A 103 28.62 7.68 17.29
C PHE A 103 27.74 7.45 18.52
N GLY A 104 27.01 6.35 18.62
CA GLY A 104 26.12 6.01 19.72
C GLY A 104 24.71 6.61 19.59
N ILE A 105 24.36 7.18 18.43
CA ILE A 105 23.03 7.74 18.19
C ILE A 105 21.99 6.63 18.09
N ARG A 106 20.89 6.75 18.83
CA ARG A 106 19.78 5.80 18.81
C ARG A 106 18.79 6.09 17.69
N PHE A 107 18.22 5.05 17.13
CA PHE A 107 17.18 5.10 16.11
C PHE A 107 15.89 4.46 16.63
N GLY A 108 14.73 4.93 16.17
CA GLY A 108 13.42 4.45 16.59
C GLY A 108 13.10 3.01 16.16
N SER A 109 13.81 2.48 15.13
CA SER A 109 13.63 1.10 14.65
C SER A 109 14.88 0.57 13.95
N LYS A 110 14.89 -0.76 13.64
CA LYS A 110 15.95 -1.40 12.85
C LYS A 110 15.78 -1.20 11.33
N ASP A 111 14.69 -0.59 10.89
CA ASP A 111 14.45 -0.31 9.47
C ASP A 111 15.54 0.64 8.94
N PRO A 112 16.13 0.36 7.76
CA PRO A 112 17.15 1.23 7.15
C PRO A 112 16.69 2.68 6.93
N THR A 113 15.39 2.92 6.83
CA THR A 113 14.78 4.25 6.63
C THR A 113 14.40 4.94 7.94
N ALA A 114 14.60 4.27 9.09
CA ALA A 114 14.29 4.86 10.40
C ALA A 114 15.12 6.12 10.66
N LEU A 115 14.50 7.06 11.36
CA LEU A 115 15.11 8.33 11.73
C LEU A 115 15.78 8.24 13.11
N PRO A 116 16.84 9.04 13.37
CA PRO A 116 17.45 9.14 14.68
C PRO A 116 16.48 9.77 15.69
N ALA A 117 16.62 9.40 16.97
CA ALA A 117 15.92 10.05 18.06
C ALA A 117 16.54 11.44 18.29
N LEU A 118 15.78 12.50 18.05
CA LEU A 118 16.21 13.90 18.17
C LEU A 118 15.30 14.65 19.15
N SER A 119 15.91 15.58 19.89
CA SER A 119 15.19 16.58 20.67
C SER A 119 14.49 17.60 19.76
N PRO A 120 13.61 18.47 20.29
CA PRO A 120 13.03 19.58 19.50
C PRO A 120 14.07 20.54 18.91
N THR A 121 15.27 20.57 19.47
CA THR A 121 16.39 21.42 19.04
C THR A 121 17.45 20.64 18.24
N TYR A 122 17.09 19.46 17.72
CA TYR A 122 17.92 18.57 16.87
C TYR A 122 19.12 17.92 17.59
N GLU A 123 19.19 17.97 18.92
CA GLU A 123 20.19 17.23 19.70
C GLU A 123 19.84 15.74 19.66
N SER A 124 20.85 14.90 19.44
CA SER A 124 20.69 13.46 19.37
C SER A 124 20.62 12.81 20.77
N SER A 125 20.53 11.49 20.81
CA SER A 125 20.66 10.73 22.07
C SER A 125 22.05 10.83 22.72
N VAL A 126 23.01 11.43 22.04
CA VAL A 126 24.37 11.70 22.55
C VAL A 126 24.47 13.20 22.85
N PRO A 127 24.66 13.58 24.14
CA PRO A 127 24.73 14.99 24.52
C PRO A 127 25.79 15.76 23.76
N GLY A 128 25.43 16.96 23.29
CA GLY A 128 26.31 17.84 22.50
C GLY A 128 26.44 17.45 21.04
N LEU A 129 25.80 16.38 20.59
CA LEU A 129 25.82 15.95 19.19
C LEU A 129 24.47 16.21 18.51
N TYR A 130 24.46 17.12 17.54
CA TYR A 130 23.27 17.56 16.82
C TYR A 130 23.22 16.92 15.42
N VAL A 131 22.02 16.55 14.98
CA VAL A 131 21.80 15.94 13.66
C VAL A 131 20.73 16.73 12.91
N VAL A 132 21.10 17.28 11.76
CA VAL A 132 20.24 18.11 10.92
C VAL A 132 20.20 17.61 9.48
N GLY A 133 19.20 18.04 8.72
CA GLY A 133 19.07 17.74 7.29
C GLY A 133 18.70 16.29 6.98
N ALA A 134 19.26 15.73 5.92
CA ALA A 134 18.88 14.44 5.39
C ALA A 134 19.06 13.29 6.38
N LEU A 135 20.04 13.33 7.25
CA LEU A 135 20.26 12.37 8.33
C LEU A 135 19.14 12.40 9.38
N GLY A 136 18.59 13.57 9.66
CA GLY A 136 17.44 13.78 10.55
C GLY A 136 16.08 13.53 9.88
N GLY A 137 16.06 13.13 8.59
CA GLY A 137 14.82 12.88 7.84
C GLY A 137 14.39 14.04 6.92
N TYR A 138 15.15 15.11 6.85
CA TYR A 138 14.82 16.33 6.10
C TYR A 138 15.69 16.49 4.84
N PRO A 139 15.28 15.89 3.70
CA PRO A 139 16.15 15.83 2.52
C PRO A 139 16.26 17.12 1.72
N LEU A 140 15.49 18.17 2.08
CA LEU A 140 15.52 19.45 1.37
C LEU A 140 16.59 20.35 1.96
N ILE A 141 17.45 20.91 1.09
CA ILE A 141 18.56 21.82 1.49
C ILE A 141 18.05 22.98 2.35
N LYS A 142 16.92 23.61 1.97
CA LYS A 142 16.34 24.73 2.73
C LYS A 142 15.96 24.32 4.16
N GLN A 143 15.40 23.12 4.35
CA GLN A 143 15.08 22.59 5.68
C GLN A 143 16.37 22.37 6.49
N ALA A 144 17.38 21.75 5.89
CA ALA A 144 18.66 21.51 6.56
C ALA A 144 19.35 22.81 7.01
N MET A 145 19.27 23.87 6.20
CA MET A 145 19.81 25.19 6.55
C MET A 145 19.07 25.82 7.74
N ASN A 146 17.73 25.77 7.72
CA ASN A 146 16.90 26.28 8.82
C ASN A 146 17.20 25.52 10.13
N GLN A 147 17.24 24.19 10.08
CA GLN A 147 17.56 23.35 11.24
C GLN A 147 18.96 23.65 11.80
N GLY A 148 19.95 23.82 10.91
CA GLY A 148 21.32 24.21 11.35
C GLY A 148 21.32 25.54 12.07
N TYR A 149 20.59 26.54 11.57
CA TYR A 149 20.43 27.82 12.24
C TYR A 149 19.72 27.67 13.59
N GLU A 150 18.58 26.98 13.64
CA GLU A 150 17.82 26.75 14.87
C GLU A 150 18.64 26.00 15.93
N ALA A 151 19.40 24.97 15.51
CA ALA A 151 20.29 24.22 16.40
C ALA A 151 21.37 25.11 17.01
N ILE A 152 22.05 25.93 16.22
CA ILE A 152 23.11 26.84 16.69
C ILE A 152 22.54 27.91 17.62
N GLU A 153 21.39 28.48 17.29
CA GLU A 153 20.74 29.46 18.18
C GLU A 153 20.38 28.82 19.54
N SER A 154 19.88 27.58 19.52
CA SER A 154 19.61 26.81 20.74
C SER A 154 20.89 26.56 21.57
N VAL A 155 21.98 26.15 20.92
CA VAL A 155 23.30 25.98 21.58
C VAL A 155 23.78 27.28 22.22
N CYS A 156 23.49 28.42 21.60
CA CYS A 156 23.81 29.75 22.13
C CYS A 156 22.83 30.24 23.20
N GLY A 157 21.84 29.42 23.59
CA GLY A 157 20.83 29.79 24.59
C GLY A 157 19.78 30.80 24.11
N ARG A 158 19.67 31.00 22.79
CA ARG A 158 18.69 31.90 22.19
C ARG A 158 17.44 31.13 21.74
N SER A 159 16.26 31.68 22.01
CA SER A 159 14.98 31.13 21.51
C SER A 159 14.73 31.58 20.07
N VAL A 160 14.40 30.65 19.20
CA VAL A 160 14.06 30.90 17.80
C VAL A 160 12.69 30.30 17.49
N VAL A 161 11.89 31.06 16.74
CA VAL A 161 10.64 30.54 16.18
C VAL A 161 10.99 29.53 15.07
N PRO A 162 10.49 28.27 15.16
CA PRO A 162 10.76 27.27 14.12
C PRO A 162 10.33 27.74 12.74
N ALA A 163 11.13 27.44 11.74
CA ALA A 163 10.86 27.88 10.36
C ALA A 163 9.58 27.29 9.73
N ASP A 164 9.06 26.23 10.30
CA ASP A 164 7.78 25.61 9.91
C ASP A 164 6.56 26.28 10.57
N GLN A 165 6.76 27.12 11.59
CA GLN A 165 5.68 27.75 12.37
C GLN A 165 4.68 28.52 11.47
N PRO A 166 5.10 29.40 10.53
CA PRO A 166 4.13 30.10 9.67
C PRO A 166 3.34 29.18 8.75
N LEU A 167 3.90 28.02 8.38
CA LEU A 167 3.21 27.03 7.56
C LEU A 167 2.13 26.30 8.36
N LEU A 168 2.43 25.95 9.60
CA LEU A 168 1.47 25.34 10.52
C LEU A 168 0.36 26.31 10.90
N GLU A 169 0.67 27.58 11.18
CA GLU A 169 -0.32 28.63 11.43
C GLU A 169 -1.32 28.75 10.27
N LYS A 170 -0.82 28.77 9.03
CA LYS A 170 -1.68 28.79 7.85
C LYS A 170 -2.55 27.53 7.72
N ARG A 171 -1.99 26.35 8.02
CA ARG A 171 -2.75 25.07 7.97
C ARG A 171 -3.79 24.99 9.05
N PHE A 172 -3.52 25.50 10.24
CA PHE A 172 -4.41 25.39 11.38
C PHE A 172 -5.39 26.55 11.50
N ALA A 173 -5.32 27.56 10.63
CA ALA A 173 -6.19 28.73 10.70
C ALA A 173 -7.69 28.37 10.79
N GLY A 174 -8.16 27.40 9.99
CA GLY A 174 -9.53 26.94 10.03
C GLY A 174 -9.92 26.24 11.34
N VAL A 175 -9.01 25.45 11.91
CA VAL A 175 -9.21 24.79 13.20
C VAL A 175 -9.22 25.80 14.34
N LEU A 176 -8.27 26.73 14.36
CA LEU A 176 -8.18 27.78 15.38
C LEU A 176 -9.40 28.71 15.34
N GLN A 177 -9.94 28.99 14.15
CA GLN A 177 -11.19 29.74 14.01
C GLN A 177 -12.40 28.96 14.55
N ALA A 178 -12.47 27.65 14.29
CA ALA A 178 -13.59 26.81 14.75
C ALA A 178 -13.50 26.43 16.23
N TYR A 179 -12.29 26.39 16.79
CA TYR A 179 -12.00 25.98 18.16
C TYR A 179 -11.03 27.00 18.83
N PRO A 180 -11.52 28.17 19.25
CA PRO A 180 -10.67 29.21 19.85
C PRO A 180 -10.00 28.80 21.17
N ASP A 181 -10.49 27.75 21.81
CA ASP A 181 -9.91 27.15 23.02
C ASP A 181 -8.48 26.61 22.80
N LEU A 182 -8.13 26.28 21.55
CA LEU A 182 -6.80 25.77 21.19
C LEU A 182 -5.72 26.87 21.12
N ARG A 183 -6.10 28.12 21.05
CA ARG A 183 -5.27 29.34 21.10
C ARG A 183 -4.29 29.49 19.94
N ASP A 184 -3.39 28.51 19.71
CA ASP A 184 -2.26 28.60 18.80
C ASP A 184 -1.87 27.22 18.20
N VAL A 185 -0.77 27.20 17.45
CA VAL A 185 -0.20 25.98 16.83
C VAL A 185 0.12 24.93 17.88
N ASP A 186 0.70 25.30 19.00
CA ASP A 186 1.10 24.35 20.04
C ASP A 186 -0.12 23.72 20.72
N GLY A 187 -1.20 24.47 20.90
CA GLY A 187 -2.49 23.93 21.36
C GLY A 187 -3.07 22.88 20.40
N VAL A 188 -2.98 23.11 19.09
CA VAL A 188 -3.42 22.12 18.08
C VAL A 188 -2.51 20.90 18.09
N LEU A 189 -1.18 21.08 18.16
CA LEU A 189 -0.22 19.98 18.26
C LEU A 189 -0.42 19.14 19.51
N ALA A 190 -0.68 19.78 20.66
CA ALA A 190 -0.97 19.09 21.92
C ALA A 190 -2.27 18.29 21.84
N LEU A 191 -3.34 18.87 21.25
CA LEU A 191 -4.59 18.16 21.02
C LEU A 191 -4.39 16.92 20.12
N VAL A 192 -3.73 17.08 18.98
CA VAL A 192 -3.49 15.99 18.04
C VAL A 192 -2.58 14.94 18.66
N GLY A 193 -1.43 15.35 19.19
CA GLY A 193 -0.46 14.45 19.82
C GLY A 193 -1.04 13.66 20.99
N GLY A 194 -1.92 14.28 21.78
CA GLY A 194 -2.60 13.61 22.92
C GLY A 194 -3.80 12.76 22.54
N SER A 195 -4.28 12.84 21.30
CA SER A 195 -5.57 12.23 20.90
C SER A 195 -5.54 10.70 20.83
N MET A 196 -4.39 10.09 20.57
CA MET A 196 -4.27 8.63 20.48
C MET A 196 -2.84 8.12 20.74
N PRO A 197 -2.69 6.86 21.21
CA PRO A 197 -1.41 6.32 21.66
C PRO A 197 -0.32 6.37 20.61
N TRP A 198 -0.62 6.04 19.34
CA TRP A 198 0.38 6.04 18.28
C TRP A 198 0.95 7.44 17.97
N LEU A 199 0.16 8.52 18.14
CA LEU A 199 0.63 9.91 18.01
C LEU A 199 1.51 10.31 19.19
N GLN A 200 1.21 9.80 20.39
CA GLN A 200 2.04 10.02 21.60
C GLN A 200 3.42 9.37 21.48
N SER A 201 3.56 8.35 20.64
CA SER A 201 4.85 7.69 20.37
C SER A 201 5.76 8.51 19.44
N LEU A 202 5.26 9.60 18.85
CA LEU A 202 6.03 10.48 17.98
C LEU A 202 6.79 11.53 18.82
N SER A 203 8.02 11.83 18.40
CA SER A 203 8.72 13.01 18.93
C SER A 203 8.02 14.30 18.47
N PRO A 204 8.21 15.43 19.18
CA PRO A 204 7.65 16.71 18.76
C PRO A 204 8.02 17.09 17.31
N LEU A 205 9.25 16.82 16.87
CA LEU A 205 9.67 17.06 15.49
C LEU A 205 8.92 16.17 14.49
N GLN A 206 8.75 14.89 14.81
CA GLN A 206 8.00 13.96 13.96
C GLN A 206 6.52 14.35 13.87
N LEU A 207 5.93 14.82 14.97
CA LEU A 207 4.55 15.30 14.98
C LEU A 207 4.40 16.56 14.11
N ARG A 208 5.30 17.54 14.22
CA ARG A 208 5.29 18.74 13.36
C ARG A 208 5.43 18.37 11.90
N GLU A 209 6.34 17.45 11.56
CA GLU A 209 6.51 16.98 10.18
C GLU A 209 5.26 16.25 9.66
N LEU A 210 4.65 15.39 10.49
CA LEU A 210 3.39 14.73 10.15
C LEU A 210 2.30 15.76 9.84
N MET A 211 2.19 16.82 10.64
CA MET A 211 1.19 17.87 10.47
C MET A 211 1.43 18.75 9.25
N LEU A 212 2.69 18.94 8.83
CA LEU A 212 3.02 19.63 7.57
C LEU A 212 2.59 18.84 6.32
N GLU A 213 2.49 17.54 6.41
CA GLU A 213 2.09 16.68 5.29
C GLU A 213 0.64 16.17 5.38
N SER A 214 -0.03 16.41 6.51
CA SER A 214 -1.42 15.98 6.76
C SER A 214 -2.38 17.18 6.72
N ASP A 215 -3.64 16.92 6.48
CA ASP A 215 -4.69 17.93 6.49
C ASP A 215 -5.66 17.72 7.65
N ILE A 216 -6.07 18.81 8.30
CA ILE A 216 -7.13 18.76 9.32
C ILE A 216 -8.46 19.01 8.61
N ARG A 217 -9.37 18.04 8.69
CA ARG A 217 -10.73 18.15 8.19
C ARG A 217 -11.71 18.37 9.34
N LEU A 218 -12.69 19.22 9.09
CA LEU A 218 -13.76 19.58 10.03
C LEU A 218 -15.12 19.18 9.45
N PRO A 219 -15.42 17.89 9.25
CA PRO A 219 -16.68 17.47 8.67
C PRO A 219 -17.83 17.76 9.62
N ARG A 220 -18.94 18.26 9.05
CA ARG A 220 -20.19 18.48 9.75
C ARG A 220 -20.92 17.16 9.97
N GLU A 221 -21.85 17.13 10.90
CA GLU A 221 -22.72 15.98 11.11
C GLU A 221 -23.41 15.55 9.80
N GLY A 222 -23.39 14.25 9.52
CA GLY A 222 -23.95 13.67 8.30
C GLY A 222 -23.04 13.71 7.06
N GLU A 223 -21.95 14.48 7.09
CA GLU A 223 -21.02 14.60 5.95
C GLU A 223 -20.32 13.27 5.66
N VAL A 224 -20.27 12.90 4.36
CA VAL A 224 -19.59 11.68 3.90
C VAL A 224 -18.10 11.97 3.73
N ILE A 225 -17.27 11.21 4.43
CA ILE A 225 -15.81 11.34 4.36
C ILE A 225 -15.29 10.59 3.14
N PHE A 226 -15.72 9.35 2.94
CA PHE A 226 -15.54 8.57 1.71
C PHE A 226 -16.65 7.51 1.57
N ARG A 227 -16.84 7.02 0.35
CA ARG A 227 -17.80 5.96 0.02
C ARG A 227 -17.10 4.62 -0.12
N ARG A 228 -17.89 3.55 -0.03
CA ARG A 228 -17.42 2.22 -0.43
C ARG A 228 -17.01 2.26 -1.89
N ASN A 229 -15.95 1.55 -2.24
CA ASN A 229 -15.34 1.48 -3.57
C ASN A 229 -14.62 2.76 -4.05
N ASP A 230 -14.55 3.83 -3.24
CA ASP A 230 -13.64 4.93 -3.53
C ASP A 230 -12.19 4.44 -3.50
N TYR A 231 -11.41 4.87 -4.47
CA TYR A 231 -9.97 4.62 -4.50
C TYR A 231 -9.26 5.84 -3.92
N SER A 232 -9.06 5.86 -2.63
CA SER A 232 -8.40 6.95 -1.95
C SER A 232 -7.26 6.47 -1.05
N ASN A 233 -6.25 7.29 -0.93
CA ASN A 233 -4.92 6.99 -0.38
C ASN A 233 -4.68 7.58 1.01
N SER A 234 -5.74 7.98 1.73
CA SER A 234 -5.59 8.66 3.01
C SER A 234 -5.91 7.73 4.17
N PHE A 235 -5.20 7.92 5.26
CA PHE A 235 -5.46 7.37 6.59
C PHE A 235 -6.08 8.47 7.45
N PHE A 236 -7.08 8.15 8.23
CA PHE A 236 -7.82 9.12 9.04
C PHE A 236 -7.74 8.79 10.52
N SER A 237 -7.34 9.77 11.32
CA SER A 237 -7.37 9.71 12.78
C SER A 237 -8.48 10.60 13.33
N ILE A 238 -9.25 10.10 14.29
CA ILE A 238 -10.34 10.85 14.92
C ILE A 238 -9.79 11.57 16.15
N VAL A 239 -9.52 12.86 15.99
CA VAL A 239 -9.00 13.71 17.08
C VAL A 239 -10.11 14.12 18.03
N ARG A 240 -11.27 14.51 17.49
CA ARG A 240 -12.52 14.79 18.25
C ARG A 240 -13.73 14.29 17.47
N GLY A 241 -14.81 13.94 18.16
CA GLY A 241 -16.10 13.58 17.57
C GLY A 241 -16.25 12.08 17.33
N THR A 242 -17.21 11.72 16.47
CA THR A 242 -17.59 10.32 16.23
C THR A 242 -17.91 10.13 14.75
N VAL A 243 -17.44 9.06 14.15
CA VAL A 243 -17.79 8.66 12.78
C VAL A 243 -18.58 7.36 12.78
N ARG A 244 -19.46 7.21 11.77
CA ARG A 244 -20.22 6.00 11.51
C ARG A 244 -19.64 5.29 10.29
N VAL A 245 -19.28 4.03 10.47
CA VAL A 245 -18.74 3.14 9.42
C VAL A 245 -19.82 2.12 9.05
N LYS A 246 -20.21 2.04 7.76
CA LYS A 246 -21.17 1.07 7.24
C LYS A 246 -20.56 0.30 6.07
N GLY A 247 -20.59 -1.03 6.13
CA GLY A 247 -19.97 -1.91 5.13
C GLY A 247 -20.68 -1.93 3.79
N SER A 248 -22.04 -1.93 3.80
CA SER A 248 -22.87 -1.91 2.59
C SER A 248 -24.10 -1.03 2.82
N ASP A 249 -24.48 -0.25 1.79
CA ASP A 249 -25.76 0.46 1.79
C ASP A 249 -26.90 -0.46 1.33
N ALA A 250 -26.57 -1.58 0.65
CA ALA A 250 -27.55 -2.55 0.14
C ALA A 250 -28.12 -3.47 1.24
N ASP A 251 -27.46 -3.54 2.39
CA ASP A 251 -27.93 -4.30 3.54
C ASP A 251 -28.43 -3.32 4.63
N PRO A 252 -29.75 -3.17 4.79
CA PRO A 252 -30.32 -2.29 5.81
C PRO A 252 -30.02 -2.75 7.24
N GLU A 253 -29.83 -4.06 7.42
CA GLU A 253 -29.58 -4.69 8.74
C GLU A 253 -28.09 -4.70 9.10
N ALA A 254 -27.20 -4.38 8.15
CA ALA A 254 -25.77 -4.28 8.44
C ALA A 254 -25.52 -3.26 9.56
N LYS A 255 -25.09 -3.79 10.71
CA LYS A 255 -24.82 -3.00 11.91
C LYS A 255 -23.73 -1.98 11.66
N ALA A 256 -24.06 -0.70 11.77
CA ALA A 256 -23.08 0.36 11.65
C ALA A 256 -22.16 0.38 12.87
N ILE A 257 -20.85 0.50 12.63
CA ILE A 257 -19.84 0.62 13.67
C ILE A 257 -19.62 2.10 13.96
N MET A 258 -19.70 2.50 15.23
CA MET A 258 -19.36 3.84 15.69
C MET A 258 -17.89 3.85 16.13
N LEU A 259 -17.11 4.79 15.60
CA LEU A 259 -15.72 5.03 16.03
C LEU A 259 -15.64 6.44 16.62
N GLU A 260 -15.15 6.50 17.84
CA GLU A 260 -15.01 7.74 18.62
C GLU A 260 -13.59 8.28 18.56
N ALA A 261 -13.36 9.47 19.15
CA ALA A 261 -12.03 10.03 19.31
C ALA A 261 -11.06 9.00 19.91
N GLY A 262 -9.81 9.04 19.48
CA GLY A 262 -8.80 8.04 19.82
C GLY A 262 -8.77 6.82 18.89
N ASN A 263 -9.74 6.70 17.97
CA ASN A 263 -9.75 5.69 16.93
C ASN A 263 -9.26 6.25 15.60
N PHE A 264 -8.96 5.34 14.67
CA PHE A 264 -8.59 5.66 13.30
C PHE A 264 -9.37 4.78 12.31
N PHE A 265 -9.39 5.17 11.03
CA PHE A 265 -10.02 4.38 9.96
C PHE A 265 -9.31 4.62 8.62
N GLY A 266 -9.60 3.76 7.64
CA GLY A 266 -8.98 3.80 6.33
C GLY A 266 -7.68 3.01 6.23
N GLU A 267 -7.25 2.35 7.31
CA GLU A 267 -6.07 1.49 7.40
C GLU A 267 -6.12 0.29 6.45
N MET A 268 -7.32 -0.25 6.21
CA MET A 268 -7.48 -1.41 5.34
C MET A 268 -7.04 -1.08 3.90
N GLY A 269 -7.43 0.09 3.40
CA GLY A 269 -6.98 0.57 2.08
C GLY A 269 -5.47 0.88 2.05
N LEU A 270 -4.93 1.43 3.15
CA LEU A 270 -3.50 1.70 3.28
C LEU A 270 -2.65 0.42 3.21
N ILE A 271 -3.08 -0.62 3.92
CA ILE A 271 -2.34 -1.88 4.05
C ILE A 271 -2.47 -2.73 2.80
N SER A 272 -3.70 -2.97 2.33
CA SER A 272 -3.98 -3.84 1.19
C SER A 272 -3.75 -3.16 -0.16
N GLY A 273 -3.76 -1.82 -0.21
CA GLY A 273 -3.75 -1.06 -1.45
C GLY A 273 -5.06 -1.15 -2.25
N ARG A 274 -6.12 -1.73 -1.66
CA ARG A 274 -7.43 -1.91 -2.28
C ARG A 274 -8.34 -0.71 -2.05
N ARG A 275 -9.47 -0.69 -2.75
CA ARG A 275 -10.53 0.31 -2.60
C ARG A 275 -11.11 0.35 -1.18
N ARG A 276 -11.77 1.45 -0.85
CA ARG A 276 -12.48 1.59 0.43
C ARG A 276 -13.52 0.49 0.60
N SER A 277 -13.40 -0.26 1.66
CA SER A 277 -14.27 -1.41 1.95
C SER A 277 -15.59 -1.04 2.64
N ALA A 278 -15.76 0.23 3.01
CA ALA A 278 -16.91 0.74 3.75
C ALA A 278 -17.16 2.20 3.40
N LYS A 279 -18.39 2.67 3.67
CA LYS A 279 -18.75 4.11 3.67
C LYS A 279 -18.54 4.67 5.06
N VAL A 280 -17.87 5.81 5.14
CA VAL A 280 -17.66 6.52 6.40
C VAL A 280 -18.31 7.90 6.35
N ARG A 281 -19.03 8.24 7.42
CA ARG A 281 -19.77 9.49 7.57
C ARG A 281 -19.53 10.03 8.99
N ALA A 282 -19.43 11.34 9.13
CA ALA A 282 -19.43 11.99 10.44
C ALA A 282 -20.79 11.76 11.13
N ALA A 283 -20.78 11.16 12.32
CA ALA A 283 -21.98 10.98 13.13
C ALA A 283 -22.27 12.20 14.03
N LYS A 284 -21.23 12.97 14.32
CA LYS A 284 -21.23 14.29 14.97
C LYS A 284 -20.18 15.15 14.30
N ALA A 285 -20.15 16.45 14.56
CA ALA A 285 -19.05 17.31 14.13
C ALA A 285 -17.72 16.75 14.64
N CYS A 286 -16.73 16.62 13.74
CA CYS A 286 -15.47 15.97 14.02
C CYS A 286 -14.28 16.89 13.73
N ILE A 287 -13.16 16.60 14.40
CA ILE A 287 -11.81 16.98 13.96
C ILE A 287 -11.13 15.70 13.51
N LEU A 288 -10.81 15.60 12.24
CA LEU A 288 -10.12 14.46 11.64
C LEU A 288 -8.74 14.90 11.14
N LEU A 289 -7.74 14.10 11.43
CA LEU A 289 -6.43 14.22 10.79
C LEU A 289 -6.41 13.28 9.57
N GLU A 290 -6.36 13.85 8.37
CA GLU A 290 -6.21 13.12 7.12
C GLU A 290 -4.73 13.06 6.75
N THR A 291 -4.14 11.88 6.85
CA THR A 291 -2.71 11.65 6.56
C THR A 291 -2.58 10.89 5.24
N PRO A 292 -1.83 11.43 4.24
CA PRO A 292 -1.57 10.70 3.01
C PRO A 292 -0.89 9.35 3.27
N SER A 293 -1.23 8.34 2.48
CA SER A 293 -0.70 6.98 2.60
C SER A 293 0.84 6.94 2.66
N ARG A 294 1.51 7.69 1.76
CA ARG A 294 2.98 7.77 1.73
C ARG A 294 3.59 8.26 3.04
N THR A 295 2.95 9.25 3.66
CA THR A 295 3.40 9.84 4.93
C THR A 295 3.21 8.83 6.05
N MET A 296 2.05 8.19 6.11
CA MET A 296 1.76 7.16 7.09
C MET A 296 2.71 5.96 6.97
N LEU A 297 2.98 5.47 5.75
CA LEU A 297 3.94 4.39 5.50
C LEU A 297 5.36 4.76 5.97
N ARG A 298 5.78 6.02 5.83
CA ARG A 298 7.06 6.50 6.34
C ARG A 298 7.09 6.50 7.88
N VAL A 299 6.03 6.93 8.55
CA VAL A 299 5.91 6.85 10.01
C VAL A 299 5.99 5.40 10.48
N LEU A 300 5.26 4.49 9.83
CA LEU A 300 5.30 3.05 10.12
C LEU A 300 6.70 2.43 9.92
N ALA A 301 7.48 2.92 8.96
CA ALA A 301 8.86 2.47 8.76
C ALA A 301 9.81 3.02 9.82
N SER A 302 9.56 4.25 10.31
CA SER A 302 10.49 4.96 11.22
C SER A 302 10.27 4.65 12.70
N VAL A 303 9.02 4.31 13.12
CA VAL A 303 8.65 4.17 14.54
C VAL A 303 7.98 2.82 14.78
N ASP A 304 8.75 1.84 15.31
CA ASP A 304 8.26 0.48 15.56
C ASP A 304 7.07 0.41 16.53
N ALA A 305 6.98 1.33 17.48
CA ALA A 305 5.85 1.41 18.42
C ALA A 305 4.53 1.68 17.68
N VAL A 306 4.55 2.65 16.75
CA VAL A 306 3.40 3.00 15.90
C VAL A 306 3.00 1.80 15.02
N ARG A 307 3.99 1.14 14.42
CA ARG A 307 3.74 -0.05 13.60
C ARG A 307 3.03 -1.15 14.38
N ARG A 308 3.55 -1.49 15.56
CA ARG A 308 2.97 -2.55 16.40
C ARG A 308 1.54 -2.26 16.82
N GLU A 309 1.25 -1.02 17.22
CA GLU A 309 -0.09 -0.63 17.63
C GLU A 309 -1.10 -0.70 16.48
N LEU A 310 -0.73 -0.11 15.33
CA LEU A 310 -1.59 -0.14 14.15
C LEU A 310 -1.79 -1.55 13.60
N ASP A 311 -0.75 -2.38 13.61
CA ASP A 311 -0.84 -3.78 13.19
C ASP A 311 -1.79 -4.57 14.09
N GLN A 312 -1.77 -4.37 15.42
CA GLN A 312 -2.69 -5.02 16.34
C GLN A 312 -4.15 -4.63 16.09
N VAL A 313 -4.42 -3.32 15.97
CA VAL A 313 -5.79 -2.85 15.70
C VAL A 313 -6.29 -3.34 14.35
N ALA A 314 -5.44 -3.26 13.30
CA ALA A 314 -5.78 -3.72 11.97
C ALA A 314 -6.03 -5.25 11.93
N LEU A 315 -5.22 -6.02 12.68
CA LEU A 315 -5.38 -7.46 12.82
C LEU A 315 -6.75 -7.81 13.45
N ARG A 316 -7.10 -7.19 14.58
CA ARG A 316 -8.40 -7.40 15.23
C ARG A 316 -9.58 -7.08 14.30
N ARG A 317 -9.51 -5.95 13.58
CA ARG A 317 -10.53 -5.54 12.62
C ARG A 317 -10.61 -6.49 11.41
N ALA A 318 -9.47 -6.95 10.92
CA ALA A 318 -9.43 -7.90 9.80
C ALA A 318 -10.04 -9.25 10.19
N VAL A 319 -9.70 -9.78 11.37
CA VAL A 319 -10.28 -11.03 11.88
C VAL A 319 -11.79 -10.89 12.05
N ARG A 320 -12.26 -9.83 12.73
CA ARG A 320 -13.70 -9.57 12.90
C ARG A 320 -14.44 -9.42 11.58
N LYS A 321 -13.83 -8.77 10.59
CA LYS A 321 -14.49 -8.51 9.31
C LYS A 321 -14.54 -9.71 8.39
N TYR A 322 -13.44 -10.48 8.31
CA TYR A 322 -13.23 -11.48 7.26
C TYR A 322 -13.29 -12.94 7.74
N VAL A 323 -13.12 -13.17 9.03
CA VAL A 323 -13.09 -14.53 9.59
C VAL A 323 -14.32 -14.79 10.45
N ALA A 324 -14.72 -13.82 11.29
CA ALA A 324 -15.75 -14.06 12.28
C ALA A 324 -16.47 -12.74 12.66
N ALA A 325 -17.56 -12.43 11.96
CA ALA A 325 -18.31 -11.18 12.16
C ALA A 325 -18.99 -11.09 13.54
N ASP A 326 -19.50 -12.21 14.06
CA ASP A 326 -20.30 -12.28 15.28
C ASP A 326 -19.54 -12.84 16.49
N VAL A 327 -18.23 -12.63 16.56
CA VAL A 327 -17.43 -13.02 17.72
C VAL A 327 -17.55 -12.03 18.87
N SER A 328 -17.62 -12.56 20.11
CA SER A 328 -17.47 -11.76 21.32
C SER A 328 -16.06 -11.14 21.42
N GLU A 329 -15.88 -10.12 22.26
CA GLU A 329 -14.54 -9.56 22.52
C GLU A 329 -13.57 -10.60 23.09
N GLU A 330 -14.06 -11.51 23.93
CA GLU A 330 -13.26 -12.59 24.50
C GLU A 330 -12.79 -13.58 23.43
N GLN A 331 -13.72 -14.03 22.57
CA GLN A 331 -13.38 -14.88 21.43
C GLN A 331 -12.42 -14.21 20.46
N LEU A 332 -12.60 -12.91 20.18
CA LEU A 332 -11.68 -12.13 19.35
C LEU A 332 -10.29 -12.05 19.97
N ASN A 333 -10.21 -11.81 21.29
CA ASN A 333 -8.93 -11.81 22.01
C ASN A 333 -8.23 -13.16 21.86
N ARG A 334 -8.98 -14.25 22.00
CA ARG A 334 -8.45 -15.61 21.83
C ARG A 334 -7.95 -15.85 20.40
N LEU A 335 -8.72 -15.47 19.38
CA LEU A 335 -8.31 -15.64 17.97
C LEU A 335 -7.02 -14.86 17.64
N VAL A 336 -6.83 -13.66 18.20
CA VAL A 336 -5.66 -12.85 17.91
C VAL A 336 -4.46 -13.14 18.81
N GLU A 337 -4.66 -13.89 19.89
CA GLU A 337 -3.58 -14.30 20.78
C GLU A 337 -2.59 -15.19 20.03
N GLY A 338 -1.31 -14.80 20.03
CA GLY A 338 -0.26 -15.49 19.29
C GLY A 338 -0.34 -15.38 17.76
N ALA A 339 -1.29 -14.61 17.23
CA ALA A 339 -1.37 -14.36 15.80
C ALA A 339 -0.12 -13.62 15.29
N GLN A 340 0.36 -14.01 14.11
CA GLN A 340 1.57 -13.46 13.51
C GLN A 340 1.29 -12.92 12.11
N ILE A 341 1.91 -11.80 11.77
CA ILE A 341 1.92 -11.30 10.40
C ILE A 341 3.18 -11.87 9.71
N ARG A 342 2.95 -12.75 8.73
CA ARG A 342 4.03 -13.35 7.93
C ARG A 342 4.05 -12.74 6.53
N ARG A 343 5.26 -12.52 6.01
CA ARG A 343 5.51 -11.96 4.68
C ARG A 343 6.11 -13.01 3.79
N PHE A 344 5.60 -13.08 2.57
CA PHE A 344 5.99 -14.04 1.56
C PHE A 344 6.39 -13.32 0.28
N LYS A 345 7.51 -13.73 -0.30
CA LYS A 345 7.94 -13.26 -1.62
C LYS A 345 7.12 -13.95 -2.71
N ASN A 346 7.13 -13.38 -3.91
CA ASN A 346 6.50 -14.02 -5.07
C ASN A 346 7.04 -15.46 -5.24
N GLY A 347 6.15 -16.45 -5.41
CA GLY A 347 6.45 -17.87 -5.55
C GLY A 347 6.72 -18.61 -4.24
N GLU A 348 6.90 -17.91 -3.10
CA GLU A 348 7.14 -18.53 -1.80
C GLU A 348 5.89 -19.26 -1.29
N ALA A 349 6.08 -20.49 -0.78
CA ALA A 349 4.99 -21.28 -0.25
C ALA A 349 4.57 -20.78 1.14
N LEU A 350 3.27 -20.64 1.36
CA LEU A 350 2.68 -20.48 2.68
C LEU A 350 2.66 -21.81 3.41
N PHE A 351 2.26 -22.84 2.68
CA PHE A 351 2.31 -24.26 3.08
C PHE A 351 2.17 -25.16 1.84
N ASN A 352 2.56 -26.42 1.94
CA ASN A 352 2.45 -27.39 0.86
C ASN A 352 1.35 -28.41 1.14
N GLU A 353 0.84 -29.06 0.09
CA GLU A 353 -0.06 -30.22 0.20
C GLU A 353 0.59 -31.30 1.06
N GLY A 354 -0.18 -31.86 2.00
CA GLY A 354 0.29 -32.87 2.94
C GLY A 354 0.93 -32.33 4.23
N ASP A 355 1.26 -31.04 4.31
CA ASP A 355 1.79 -30.42 5.52
C ASP A 355 0.77 -30.50 6.68
N LYS A 356 1.27 -30.56 7.92
CA LYS A 356 0.42 -30.42 9.11
C LYS A 356 -0.15 -29.00 9.20
N ALA A 357 -1.44 -28.90 9.55
CA ALA A 357 -2.08 -27.60 9.73
C ALA A 357 -1.48 -26.83 10.92
N ASP A 358 -0.88 -25.70 10.66
CA ASP A 358 -0.26 -24.79 11.65
C ASP A 358 -1.15 -23.57 11.98
N GLY A 359 -2.16 -23.30 11.16
CA GLY A 359 -3.10 -22.19 11.39
C GLY A 359 -4.00 -21.88 10.20
N LEU A 360 -4.85 -20.87 10.39
CA LEU A 360 -5.66 -20.24 9.35
C LEU A 360 -4.93 -18.99 8.84
N TYR A 361 -4.77 -18.88 7.53
CA TYR A 361 -4.04 -17.79 6.88
C TYR A 361 -5.03 -16.78 6.28
N LEU A 362 -5.26 -15.66 6.93
CA LEU A 362 -6.01 -14.53 6.38
C LEU A 362 -5.10 -13.65 5.54
N ILE A 363 -5.37 -13.54 4.25
CA ILE A 363 -4.57 -12.73 3.33
C ILE A 363 -4.87 -11.25 3.58
N ARG A 364 -3.88 -10.52 4.09
CA ARG A 364 -3.98 -9.09 4.43
C ARG A 364 -3.63 -8.19 3.24
N LYS A 365 -2.65 -8.63 2.43
CA LYS A 365 -2.14 -7.92 1.26
C LYS A 365 -1.64 -8.91 0.22
N GLY A 366 -1.81 -8.57 -1.06
CA GLY A 366 -1.40 -9.41 -2.18
C GLY A 366 -2.43 -10.49 -2.52
N SER A 367 -1.97 -11.57 -3.12
CA SER A 367 -2.78 -12.74 -3.49
C SER A 367 -1.96 -14.01 -3.45
N VAL A 368 -2.64 -15.15 -3.28
CA VAL A 368 -2.02 -16.46 -3.27
C VAL A 368 -2.65 -17.36 -4.31
N MET A 369 -1.85 -18.26 -4.86
CA MET A 369 -2.23 -19.29 -5.79
C MET A 369 -2.41 -20.61 -5.00
N VAL A 370 -3.55 -21.26 -5.20
CA VAL A 370 -3.86 -22.57 -4.65
C VAL A 370 -3.68 -23.61 -5.75
N SER A 371 -2.83 -24.60 -5.54
CA SER A 371 -2.55 -25.67 -6.51
C SER A 371 -2.57 -27.03 -5.83
N ARG A 372 -2.77 -28.06 -6.64
CA ARG A 372 -2.77 -29.47 -6.19
C ARG A 372 -2.02 -30.35 -7.16
N ALA A 373 -1.31 -31.33 -6.63
CA ALA A 373 -0.64 -32.35 -7.44
C ALA A 373 -1.68 -33.36 -7.98
N ILE A 374 -1.96 -33.30 -9.28
CA ILE A 374 -2.87 -34.23 -9.97
C ILE A 374 -2.09 -34.92 -11.08
N GLY A 375 -1.96 -36.25 -11.00
CA GLY A 375 -1.22 -37.04 -11.99
C GLY A 375 0.27 -36.63 -12.13
N GLY A 376 0.88 -36.15 -11.05
CA GLY A 376 2.28 -35.71 -11.04
C GLY A 376 2.53 -34.32 -11.62
N ARG A 377 1.47 -33.54 -11.89
CA ARG A 377 1.55 -32.14 -12.34
C ARG A 377 0.86 -31.22 -11.35
N ASP A 378 1.45 -30.06 -11.11
CA ASP A 378 0.79 -29.00 -10.32
C ASP A 378 -0.34 -28.37 -11.15
N VAL A 379 -1.58 -28.55 -10.68
CA VAL A 379 -2.77 -27.95 -11.29
C VAL A 379 -3.23 -26.80 -10.39
N VAL A 380 -3.30 -25.59 -10.97
CA VAL A 380 -3.83 -24.41 -10.27
C VAL A 380 -5.34 -24.56 -10.15
N LEU A 381 -5.84 -24.50 -8.92
CA LEU A 381 -7.26 -24.58 -8.61
C LEU A 381 -7.91 -23.20 -8.53
N SER A 382 -7.23 -22.24 -7.90
CA SER A 382 -7.77 -20.88 -7.71
C SER A 382 -6.70 -19.89 -7.27
N TYR A 383 -7.04 -18.59 -7.38
CA TYR A 383 -6.32 -17.50 -6.75
C TYR A 383 -7.16 -16.88 -5.64
N VAL A 384 -6.53 -16.59 -4.50
CA VAL A 384 -7.21 -16.01 -3.33
C VAL A 384 -6.58 -14.65 -3.01
N SER A 385 -7.37 -13.59 -3.11
CA SER A 385 -6.92 -12.21 -2.88
C SER A 385 -7.01 -11.79 -1.41
N ALA A 386 -6.44 -10.64 -1.09
CA ALA A 386 -6.55 -10.00 0.22
C ALA A 386 -8.03 -9.87 0.67
N GLY A 387 -8.29 -10.04 1.96
CA GLY A 387 -9.63 -10.07 2.55
C GLY A 387 -10.27 -11.46 2.56
N ASN A 388 -9.60 -12.46 2.03
CA ASN A 388 -10.01 -13.86 2.10
C ASN A 388 -8.98 -14.67 2.89
N TYR A 389 -9.34 -15.92 3.25
CA TYR A 389 -8.44 -16.79 3.99
C TYR A 389 -8.24 -18.14 3.27
N VAL A 390 -7.17 -18.83 3.65
CA VAL A 390 -6.83 -20.18 3.16
C VAL A 390 -6.39 -21.06 4.32
N GLY A 391 -6.50 -22.38 4.13
CA GLY A 391 -6.07 -23.38 5.10
C GLY A 391 -7.18 -23.84 6.06
N GLU A 392 -8.42 -23.39 5.88
CA GLU A 392 -9.60 -23.78 6.67
C GLU A 392 -9.92 -25.26 6.54
N MET A 393 -9.71 -25.86 5.35
CA MET A 393 -10.07 -27.24 5.06
C MET A 393 -9.39 -28.26 5.99
N ALA A 394 -8.12 -28.03 6.29
CA ALA A 394 -7.34 -28.85 7.19
C ALA A 394 -7.80 -28.71 8.66
N LEU A 395 -8.21 -27.52 9.06
CA LEU A 395 -8.68 -27.24 10.41
C LEU A 395 -10.06 -27.83 10.71
N MET A 396 -10.97 -27.82 9.71
CA MET A 396 -12.32 -28.33 9.85
C MET A 396 -12.37 -29.86 9.98
N ARG A 397 -11.38 -30.56 9.43
CA ARG A 397 -11.35 -32.05 9.38
C ARG A 397 -10.23 -32.68 10.20
N ASP A 398 -9.42 -31.88 10.90
CA ASP A 398 -8.19 -32.36 11.56
C ASP A 398 -7.33 -33.22 10.61
N ALA A 399 -7.13 -32.70 9.40
CA ALA A 399 -6.46 -33.37 8.30
C ALA A 399 -5.21 -32.59 7.84
N PRO A 400 -4.29 -33.22 7.12
CA PRO A 400 -3.20 -32.50 6.44
C PRO A 400 -3.72 -31.49 5.42
N ARG A 401 -2.88 -30.54 5.03
CA ARG A 401 -3.18 -29.53 3.99
C ARG A 401 -3.62 -30.22 2.69
N SER A 402 -4.77 -29.88 2.16
CA SER A 402 -5.37 -30.49 0.97
C SER A 402 -4.83 -29.96 -0.34
N ALA A 403 -4.04 -28.88 -0.31
CA ALA A 403 -3.45 -28.21 -1.46
C ALA A 403 -2.20 -27.44 -1.07
N THR A 404 -1.36 -27.13 -2.03
CA THR A 404 -0.22 -26.21 -1.89
C THR A 404 -0.71 -24.79 -2.11
N VAL A 405 -0.29 -23.86 -1.24
CA VAL A 405 -0.60 -22.43 -1.37
C VAL A 405 0.71 -21.64 -1.46
N ARG A 406 0.85 -20.88 -2.55
CA ARG A 406 2.02 -20.04 -2.83
C ARG A 406 1.62 -18.59 -3.05
N ALA A 407 2.48 -17.66 -2.66
CA ALA A 407 2.29 -16.25 -2.96
C ALA A 407 2.37 -15.98 -4.48
N ALA A 408 1.31 -15.49 -5.08
CA ALA A 408 1.28 -15.13 -6.50
C ALA A 408 1.92 -13.76 -6.78
N VAL A 409 1.98 -12.91 -5.76
CA VAL A 409 2.68 -11.62 -5.69
C VAL A 409 3.24 -11.46 -4.27
N PRO A 410 4.08 -10.46 -3.97
CA PRO A 410 4.50 -10.21 -2.58
C PRO A 410 3.29 -10.08 -1.66
N THR A 411 3.16 -11.02 -0.71
CA THR A 411 1.95 -11.25 0.09
C THR A 411 2.23 -11.10 1.57
N GLU A 412 1.28 -10.50 2.31
CA GLU A 412 1.25 -10.53 3.77
C GLU A 412 0.02 -11.31 4.23
N ALA A 413 0.22 -12.27 5.13
CA ALA A 413 -0.87 -13.04 5.74
C ALA A 413 -0.83 -12.94 7.27
N ILE A 414 -2.02 -12.85 7.87
CA ILE A 414 -2.23 -13.03 9.30
C ILE A 414 -2.43 -14.54 9.54
N VAL A 415 -1.56 -15.13 10.33
CA VAL A 415 -1.64 -16.55 10.70
C VAL A 415 -2.28 -16.65 12.08
N LEU A 416 -3.49 -17.18 12.13
CA LEU A 416 -4.21 -17.51 13.36
C LEU A 416 -3.87 -18.95 13.72
N THR A 417 -3.45 -19.21 14.96
CA THR A 417 -3.00 -20.54 15.38
C THR A 417 -4.13 -21.57 15.34
N THR A 418 -3.82 -22.81 14.98
CA THR A 418 -4.78 -23.93 14.94
C THR A 418 -5.56 -24.06 16.26
N SER A 419 -4.84 -24.03 17.40
CA SER A 419 -5.45 -24.17 18.72
C SER A 419 -6.55 -23.14 18.99
N ASN A 420 -6.23 -21.85 18.73
CA ASN A 420 -7.16 -20.76 19.03
C ASN A 420 -8.38 -20.77 18.09
N VAL A 421 -8.15 -21.07 16.80
CA VAL A 421 -9.25 -21.19 15.83
C VAL A 421 -10.17 -22.37 16.22
N THR A 422 -9.61 -23.55 16.54
CA THR A 422 -10.39 -24.73 16.91
C THR A 422 -11.19 -24.50 18.20
N GLU A 423 -10.58 -23.83 19.20
CA GLU A 423 -11.26 -23.51 20.46
C GLU A 423 -12.47 -22.58 20.24
N VAL A 424 -12.29 -21.53 19.41
CA VAL A 424 -13.39 -20.60 19.10
C VAL A 424 -14.46 -21.28 18.25
N LEU A 425 -14.10 -22.13 17.28
CA LEU A 425 -15.04 -22.92 16.48
C LEU A 425 -15.89 -23.88 17.32
N ALA A 426 -15.33 -24.40 18.41
CA ALA A 426 -16.08 -25.28 19.33
C ALA A 426 -17.18 -24.51 20.10
N SER A 427 -16.99 -23.21 20.32
CA SER A 427 -17.89 -22.35 21.10
C SER A 427 -18.74 -21.40 20.25
N ASN A 428 -18.44 -21.23 18.96
CA ASN A 428 -19.12 -20.30 18.05
C ASN A 428 -19.70 -21.04 16.84
N THR A 429 -20.98 -21.37 16.91
CA THR A 429 -21.69 -22.12 15.85
C THR A 429 -21.85 -21.31 14.57
N ALA A 430 -21.99 -19.98 14.65
CA ALA A 430 -22.12 -19.10 13.48
C ALA A 430 -20.82 -19.06 12.68
N MET A 431 -19.68 -18.85 13.33
CA MET A 431 -18.36 -18.89 12.67
C MET A 431 -18.11 -20.26 12.02
N ARG A 432 -18.53 -21.34 12.68
CA ARG A 432 -18.41 -22.70 12.13
C ARG A 432 -19.24 -22.86 10.87
N ALA A 433 -20.51 -22.42 10.88
CA ALA A 433 -21.40 -22.48 9.72
C ALA A 433 -20.83 -21.68 8.53
N ASP A 434 -20.36 -20.44 8.75
CA ASP A 434 -19.74 -19.61 7.71
C ASP A 434 -18.53 -20.29 7.06
N LEU A 435 -17.69 -20.96 7.87
CA LEU A 435 -16.53 -21.69 7.37
C LEU A 435 -16.94 -22.96 6.60
N ASP A 436 -17.96 -23.68 7.08
CA ASP A 436 -18.51 -24.85 6.38
C ASP A 436 -19.13 -24.45 5.03
N ASP A 437 -19.88 -23.36 4.97
CA ASP A 437 -20.49 -22.84 3.73
C ASP A 437 -19.41 -22.44 2.70
N GLN A 438 -18.36 -21.75 3.12
CA GLN A 438 -17.25 -21.42 2.23
C GLN A 438 -16.47 -22.65 1.77
N TYR A 439 -16.30 -23.64 2.65
CA TYR A 439 -15.72 -24.92 2.31
C TYR A 439 -16.52 -25.63 1.22
N MET A 440 -17.85 -25.73 1.39
CA MET A 440 -18.74 -26.35 0.40
C MET A 440 -18.75 -25.59 -0.93
N ALA A 441 -18.78 -24.27 -0.90
CA ALA A 441 -18.71 -23.45 -2.11
C ALA A 441 -17.40 -23.66 -2.90
N ARG A 442 -16.26 -23.76 -2.20
CA ARG A 442 -14.96 -24.05 -2.84
C ARG A 442 -14.88 -25.48 -3.40
N LEU A 443 -15.46 -26.47 -2.71
CA LEU A 443 -15.54 -27.83 -3.25
C LEU A 443 -16.34 -27.87 -4.55
N GLN A 444 -17.53 -27.25 -4.56
CA GLN A 444 -18.38 -27.19 -5.75
C GLN A 444 -17.71 -26.46 -6.91
N ALA A 445 -17.00 -25.34 -6.64
CA ALA A 445 -16.26 -24.62 -7.67
C ALA A 445 -15.13 -25.48 -8.27
N ASN A 446 -14.41 -26.24 -7.44
CA ASN A 446 -13.34 -27.14 -7.90
C ASN A 446 -13.89 -28.32 -8.72
N GLU A 447 -15.04 -28.87 -8.34
CA GLU A 447 -15.71 -29.95 -9.09
C GLU A 447 -16.28 -29.44 -10.43
N ALA A 448 -16.82 -28.21 -10.46
CA ALA A 448 -17.31 -27.57 -11.67
C ALA A 448 -16.19 -27.32 -12.68
N MET A 449 -14.99 -26.95 -12.23
CA MET A 449 -13.81 -26.80 -13.10
C MET A 449 -13.36 -28.13 -13.71
N ALA A 450 -13.54 -29.24 -13.01
CA ALA A 450 -13.17 -30.57 -13.51
C ALA A 450 -14.14 -31.14 -14.57
N SER A 451 -15.36 -30.58 -14.72
CA SER A 451 -16.46 -31.18 -15.49
C SER A 451 -16.87 -30.43 -16.78
N ASN A 452 -16.20 -29.35 -17.21
CA ASN A 452 -16.73 -28.46 -18.27
C ASN A 452 -16.51 -28.89 -19.72
N GLN A 453 -17.62 -29.28 -20.36
CA GLN A 453 -17.83 -29.25 -21.82
C GLN A 453 -18.82 -28.13 -22.15
N LYS A 454 -18.43 -27.00 -22.76
CA LYS A 454 -19.43 -26.09 -23.39
C LYS A 454 -18.81 -24.89 -24.14
N SER A 455 -18.63 -25.02 -25.48
CA SER A 455 -18.28 -23.90 -26.37
C SER A 455 -19.49 -23.12 -26.93
N GLY A 456 -20.71 -23.68 -26.88
CA GLY A 456 -21.90 -23.08 -27.51
C GLY A 456 -22.58 -21.93 -26.76
N ASN A 457 -22.42 -21.88 -25.46
CA ASN A 457 -23.10 -20.87 -24.62
C ASN A 457 -22.30 -19.59 -24.38
N LEU A 458 -21.00 -19.58 -24.72
CA LEU A 458 -20.11 -18.42 -24.53
C LEU A 458 -20.55 -17.21 -25.37
N ILE A 459 -20.86 -17.41 -26.63
CA ILE A 459 -21.28 -16.32 -27.54
C ILE A 459 -22.60 -15.71 -27.04
N SER A 460 -23.54 -16.54 -26.62
CA SER A 460 -24.82 -16.10 -26.07
C SER A 460 -24.62 -15.29 -24.78
N PHE A 461 -23.74 -15.74 -23.90
CA PHE A 461 -23.38 -15.03 -22.67
C PHE A 461 -22.77 -13.65 -22.98
N LEU A 462 -21.78 -13.57 -23.86
CA LEU A 462 -21.13 -12.31 -24.23
C LEU A 462 -22.12 -11.32 -24.88
N LEU A 463 -23.02 -11.79 -25.73
CA LEU A 463 -24.07 -10.95 -26.33
C LEU A 463 -25.04 -10.40 -25.29
N GLN A 464 -25.45 -11.22 -24.31
CA GLN A 464 -26.31 -10.78 -23.21
C GLN A 464 -25.64 -9.72 -22.32
N GLN A 465 -24.31 -9.71 -22.26
CA GLN A 465 -23.56 -8.68 -21.54
C GLN A 465 -23.33 -7.40 -22.37
N GLY A 466 -23.91 -7.30 -23.56
CA GLY A 466 -23.76 -6.13 -24.44
C GLY A 466 -22.35 -5.96 -24.99
N VAL A 467 -21.56 -7.04 -25.05
CA VAL A 467 -20.19 -7.01 -25.56
C VAL A 467 -20.16 -6.69 -27.05
N GLY A 468 -21.20 -7.06 -27.80
CA GLY A 468 -21.29 -6.79 -29.24
C GLY A 468 -21.46 -5.30 -29.62
N GLU A 469 -21.86 -4.45 -28.66
CA GLU A 469 -22.06 -3.00 -28.87
C GLU A 469 -20.93 -2.15 -28.31
N ALA A 470 -19.98 -2.75 -27.60
CA ALA A 470 -18.91 -2.05 -26.94
C ALA A 470 -17.71 -1.82 -27.88
N THR A 471 -17.07 -0.66 -27.80
CA THR A 471 -15.85 -0.34 -28.55
C THR A 471 -14.66 -1.16 -28.04
N ASP A 472 -14.54 -1.27 -26.71
CA ASP A 472 -13.53 -2.04 -26.02
C ASP A 472 -14.13 -2.73 -24.80
N VAL A 473 -13.77 -3.98 -24.57
CA VAL A 473 -14.27 -4.79 -23.45
C VAL A 473 -13.10 -5.44 -22.74
N LEU A 474 -13.02 -5.23 -21.44
CA LEU A 474 -12.12 -6.01 -20.59
C LEU A 474 -12.80 -7.33 -20.27
N LEU A 475 -12.18 -8.41 -20.72
CA LEU A 475 -12.54 -9.78 -20.33
C LEU A 475 -11.39 -10.32 -19.47
N ILE A 476 -11.74 -10.95 -18.36
CA ILE A 476 -10.78 -11.52 -17.42
C ILE A 476 -10.90 -13.04 -17.48
N ASP A 477 -9.83 -13.71 -17.86
CA ASP A 477 -9.73 -15.15 -17.66
C ASP A 477 -9.40 -15.42 -16.19
N GLU A 478 -10.38 -15.93 -15.44
CA GLU A 478 -10.24 -16.22 -14.01
C GLU A 478 -9.21 -17.32 -13.73
N SER A 479 -8.87 -18.16 -14.72
CA SER A 479 -7.81 -19.16 -14.58
C SER A 479 -6.41 -18.55 -14.65
N LEU A 480 -6.27 -17.39 -15.29
CA LEU A 480 -5.01 -16.64 -15.43
C LEU A 480 -4.95 -15.46 -14.46
N CYS A 481 -6.09 -14.94 -14.04
CA CYS A 481 -6.17 -13.76 -13.20
C CYS A 481 -5.60 -14.03 -11.79
N ILE A 482 -4.46 -13.43 -11.48
CA ILE A 482 -3.79 -13.55 -10.16
C ILE A 482 -4.39 -12.62 -9.09
N ARG A 483 -5.46 -11.90 -9.41
CA ARG A 483 -6.22 -11.02 -8.49
C ARG A 483 -5.36 -9.95 -7.81
N CYS A 484 -4.39 -9.37 -8.53
CA CYS A 484 -3.47 -8.34 -8.04
C CYS A 484 -4.07 -6.94 -7.97
N ASP A 485 -5.28 -6.73 -8.52
CA ASP A 485 -6.03 -5.46 -8.60
C ASP A 485 -5.31 -4.34 -9.40
N ASN A 486 -4.28 -4.66 -10.19
CA ASN A 486 -3.57 -3.67 -10.99
C ASN A 486 -4.46 -3.01 -12.04
N CYS A 487 -5.41 -3.74 -12.61
CA CYS A 487 -6.40 -3.19 -13.56
C CYS A 487 -7.27 -2.10 -12.92
N GLU A 488 -7.69 -2.29 -11.67
CA GLU A 488 -8.46 -1.27 -10.93
C GLU A 488 -7.59 -0.07 -10.56
N LYS A 489 -6.34 -0.30 -10.17
CA LYS A 489 -5.37 0.76 -9.86
C LYS A 489 -5.07 1.62 -11.08
N ALA A 490 -4.79 0.98 -12.22
CA ALA A 490 -4.55 1.67 -13.49
C ALA A 490 -5.76 2.49 -13.93
N CYS A 491 -6.98 1.94 -13.76
CA CYS A 491 -8.22 2.67 -14.02
C CYS A 491 -8.37 3.89 -13.09
N ALA A 492 -8.10 3.73 -11.79
CA ALA A 492 -8.17 4.82 -10.82
C ALA A 492 -7.14 5.92 -11.13
N ASP A 493 -5.91 5.55 -11.46
CA ASP A 493 -4.85 6.51 -11.80
C ASP A 493 -5.21 7.35 -13.03
N THR A 494 -5.93 6.77 -14.00
CA THR A 494 -6.41 7.46 -15.19
C THR A 494 -7.64 8.34 -14.92
N HIS A 495 -8.43 8.02 -13.89
CA HIS A 495 -9.70 8.67 -13.58
C HIS A 495 -9.68 9.42 -12.24
N PHE A 496 -8.63 10.19 -11.98
CA PHE A 496 -8.52 11.08 -10.81
C PHE A 496 -8.69 10.38 -9.46
N GLY A 497 -8.17 9.16 -9.34
CA GLY A 497 -8.20 8.38 -8.11
C GLY A 497 -9.50 7.57 -7.89
N THR A 498 -10.42 7.57 -8.87
CA THR A 498 -11.66 6.78 -8.78
C THR A 498 -11.66 5.70 -9.86
N SER A 499 -11.57 4.42 -9.47
CA SER A 499 -11.72 3.32 -10.43
C SER A 499 -13.17 3.22 -10.92
N ARG A 500 -13.33 3.17 -12.23
CA ARG A 500 -14.59 2.87 -12.91
C ARG A 500 -14.73 1.39 -13.25
N LEU A 501 -13.69 0.62 -12.95
CA LEU A 501 -13.64 -0.82 -13.08
C LEU A 501 -13.84 -1.45 -11.71
N ASP A 502 -14.74 -2.43 -11.62
CA ASP A 502 -14.92 -3.32 -10.49
C ASP A 502 -14.66 -4.76 -10.96
N ARG A 503 -13.47 -5.26 -10.64
CA ARG A 503 -13.02 -6.59 -11.06
C ARG A 503 -13.84 -7.72 -10.42
N GLU A 504 -14.38 -7.49 -9.23
CA GLU A 504 -15.14 -8.51 -8.50
C GLU A 504 -16.63 -8.50 -8.85
N ALA A 505 -17.12 -7.40 -9.44
CA ALA A 505 -18.51 -7.27 -9.84
C ALA A 505 -18.70 -7.60 -11.31
N GLY A 506 -19.79 -8.28 -11.61
CA GLY A 506 -20.15 -8.70 -12.96
C GLY A 506 -20.32 -10.20 -13.06
N PRO A 507 -20.89 -10.69 -14.15
CA PRO A 507 -21.12 -12.11 -14.36
C PRO A 507 -19.87 -12.85 -14.85
N THR A 508 -19.80 -14.12 -14.51
CA THR A 508 -18.78 -15.06 -14.99
C THR A 508 -19.43 -16.21 -15.73
N PHE A 509 -18.85 -16.57 -16.85
CA PHE A 509 -19.22 -17.75 -17.61
C PHE A 509 -17.97 -18.63 -17.75
N ASP A 510 -18.01 -19.79 -17.15
CA ASP A 510 -16.85 -20.68 -17.05
C ASP A 510 -15.66 -19.93 -16.40
N ASN A 511 -14.54 -19.82 -17.09
CA ASN A 511 -13.38 -19.05 -16.66
C ASN A 511 -13.42 -17.57 -17.08
N LEU A 512 -14.38 -17.18 -17.91
CA LEU A 512 -14.42 -15.84 -18.48
C LEU A 512 -15.31 -14.93 -17.66
N HIS A 513 -14.70 -13.96 -17.00
CA HIS A 513 -15.37 -12.96 -16.20
C HIS A 513 -15.50 -11.64 -16.98
N VAL A 514 -16.70 -11.06 -16.97
CA VAL A 514 -16.99 -9.73 -17.52
C VAL A 514 -17.14 -8.76 -16.35
N PRO A 515 -16.07 -8.04 -15.95
CA PRO A 515 -16.14 -7.14 -14.82
C PRO A 515 -17.07 -5.97 -15.11
N THR A 516 -17.66 -5.40 -14.07
CA THR A 516 -18.39 -4.13 -14.19
C THR A 516 -17.38 -3.03 -14.49
N SER A 517 -17.41 -2.52 -15.72
CA SER A 517 -16.43 -1.53 -16.19
C SER A 517 -17.06 -0.46 -17.06
N CYS A 518 -16.37 0.68 -17.14
CA CYS A 518 -16.56 1.64 -18.22
C CYS A 518 -16.06 1.01 -19.54
N ARG A 519 -16.84 1.11 -20.60
CA ARG A 519 -16.55 0.50 -21.92
C ARG A 519 -16.18 1.53 -22.98
N HIS A 520 -15.71 2.72 -22.57
CA HIS A 520 -15.52 3.87 -23.46
C HIS A 520 -14.13 4.50 -23.31
N CYS A 521 -13.10 3.72 -22.96
CA CYS A 521 -11.73 4.22 -22.94
C CYS A 521 -11.09 4.04 -24.30
N GLU A 522 -10.70 5.13 -24.94
CA GLU A 522 -9.91 5.11 -26.18
C GLU A 522 -8.52 4.45 -25.97
N HIS A 523 -7.98 4.57 -24.75
CA HIS A 523 -6.72 3.96 -24.35
C HIS A 523 -6.90 3.26 -22.98
N PRO A 524 -7.30 1.98 -22.96
CA PRO A 524 -7.62 1.26 -21.71
C PRO A 524 -6.35 0.87 -20.93
N HIS A 525 -5.90 1.72 -20.02
CA HIS A 525 -4.73 1.44 -19.18
C HIS A 525 -4.91 0.23 -18.26
N CYS A 526 -6.16 -0.08 -17.88
CA CYS A 526 -6.46 -1.27 -17.10
C CYS A 526 -6.10 -2.59 -17.79
N MET A 527 -5.99 -2.59 -19.13
CA MET A 527 -5.56 -3.76 -19.89
C MET A 527 -4.03 -3.85 -20.04
N LYS A 528 -3.33 -2.69 -19.98
CA LYS A 528 -1.88 -2.62 -20.22
C LYS A 528 -1.02 -3.02 -19.03
N ASP A 529 -1.58 -2.94 -17.81
CA ASP A 529 -0.84 -3.18 -16.57
C ASP A 529 -1.18 -4.54 -15.95
N CYS A 530 -1.76 -5.46 -16.72
CA CYS A 530 -2.07 -6.82 -16.26
C CYS A 530 -0.81 -7.69 -16.27
N PRO A 531 -0.40 -8.32 -15.15
CA PRO A 531 0.82 -9.12 -15.08
C PRO A 531 0.85 -10.39 -15.93
N PRO A 532 -0.29 -11.07 -16.21
CA PRO A 532 -0.31 -12.23 -17.11
C PRO A 532 -0.24 -11.87 -18.60
N ASP A 533 -0.39 -10.58 -18.94
CA ASP A 533 -0.46 -10.01 -20.29
C ASP A 533 -1.73 -10.34 -21.04
#